data_9e3539bb972ded431b18df397777891d
#
_entry.id   9e3539bb972ded431b18df397777891d
#
_cell.length_a   1.000
_cell.length_b   1.000
_cell.length_c   1.000
_cell.angle_alpha   90.00
_cell.angle_beta   90.00
_cell.angle_gamma   90.00
#
_symmetry.space_group_name_H-M   'P 1'
#
loop_
_entity.id
_entity.type
_entity.pdbx_description
1 polymer ?
#
loop_
_entity_poly.entity_id
_entity_poly.type
_entity_poly.pdbx_seq_one_letter_code
_entity_poly.pdbx_strand_id
1 'polypeptide(L)'
;MNDFQGHNRSPGNSGPGAHASGSDSHASGSHGAGLTRRAFLRGTGMSAAATALTGPLPAALAEIDDDDSKKLPAPAAGMGPAPVKLELTVNGAKMTTNIEPRVTLLDALRNYLDVTGCKRVCDRGTCGACTVMINGKPVYSCTTLALEARGKDIKTAEALNADGKLDQVPAAFAKFDAQQCGFCTPGFVVAMRAAFDQNPKASPADIEKALGGNICRCGTYEQMRHAIASLCGNIHGGAKGRATKEA
;
A
#
# COMPACT_ATOMS: atom_id res chain seq x y z
N MET A 1 -9.49 46.65 20.45
CA MET A 1 -10.73 46.81 21.22
C MET A 1 -11.82 46.16 20.43
N ASN A 2 -12.14 44.92 20.75
CA ASN A 2 -13.46 44.29 20.57
C ASN A 2 -13.38 42.95 21.27
N ASP A 3 -14.09 42.90 22.38
CA ASP A 3 -14.25 41.77 23.26
C ASP A 3 -15.04 40.64 22.58
N PHE A 4 -14.56 39.39 22.66
CA PHE A 4 -15.35 38.21 22.42
C PHE A 4 -15.53 37.43 23.73
N GLN A 5 -16.70 37.66 24.34
CA GLN A 5 -17.14 36.99 25.56
C GLN A 5 -17.47 35.52 25.28
N GLY A 6 -16.97 34.64 26.15
CA GLY A 6 -17.21 33.23 26.14
C GLY A 6 -18.65 32.84 26.48
N HIS A 7 -19.10 31.77 25.82
CA HIS A 7 -20.29 31.02 26.25
C HIS A 7 -19.86 29.60 26.66
N ASN A 8 -19.73 29.47 27.97
CA ASN A 8 -19.60 28.22 28.70
C ASN A 8 -21.00 27.55 28.79
N ARG A 9 -21.19 26.36 28.21
CA ARG A 9 -22.34 25.49 28.51
C ARG A 9 -21.85 24.09 28.83
N SER A 10 -22.00 23.72 30.07
CA SER A 10 -21.77 22.38 30.63
C SER A 10 -22.76 21.35 30.09
N PRO A 11 -22.38 20.07 30.00
CA PRO A 11 -23.26 19.00 29.51
C PRO A 11 -24.14 18.44 30.60
N GLY A 12 -25.43 18.28 30.25
CA GLY A 12 -26.42 17.56 31.08
C GLY A 12 -26.17 16.06 31.07
N ASN A 13 -26.06 15.54 32.26
CA ASN A 13 -25.99 14.12 32.59
C ASN A 13 -27.41 13.51 32.45
N SER A 14 -27.59 12.50 31.58
CA SER A 14 -28.77 11.63 31.55
C SER A 14 -28.33 10.17 31.61
N GLY A 15 -28.73 9.51 32.67
CA GLY A 15 -28.37 8.17 33.11
C GLY A 15 -28.85 7.02 32.21
N PRO A 16 -28.46 5.76 32.55
CA PRO A 16 -28.59 4.62 31.66
C PRO A 16 -30.03 4.04 31.68
N GLY A 17 -30.64 3.95 30.50
CA GLY A 17 -31.88 3.21 30.28
C GLY A 17 -31.64 1.70 30.41
N ALA A 18 -32.41 1.08 31.28
CA ALA A 18 -32.45 -0.36 31.48
C ALA A 18 -32.98 -1.08 30.23
N HIS A 19 -32.17 -1.95 29.63
CA HIS A 19 -32.63 -2.87 28.61
C HIS A 19 -33.34 -4.06 29.26
N ALA A 20 -34.61 -4.21 28.94
CA ALA A 20 -35.45 -5.35 29.34
C ALA A 20 -34.91 -6.65 28.69
N SER A 21 -34.71 -7.66 29.52
CA SER A 21 -34.38 -9.02 29.09
C SER A 21 -35.64 -9.67 28.46
N GLY A 22 -35.67 -9.76 27.13
CA GLY A 22 -36.59 -10.60 26.39
C GLY A 22 -36.09 -12.04 26.40
N SER A 23 -36.83 -12.92 27.10
CA SER A 23 -36.61 -14.37 27.08
C SER A 23 -37.26 -14.95 25.80
N ASP A 24 -36.48 -15.16 24.75
CA ASP A 24 -36.92 -15.94 23.60
C ASP A 24 -36.69 -17.42 23.85
N SER A 25 -37.78 -18.11 24.08
CA SER A 25 -37.87 -19.58 24.11
C SER A 25 -37.68 -20.14 22.70
N HIS A 26 -36.46 -20.54 22.35
CA HIS A 26 -36.21 -21.29 21.12
C HIS A 26 -36.65 -22.74 21.29
N ALA A 27 -37.62 -23.12 20.48
CA ALA A 27 -38.05 -24.47 20.26
C ALA A 27 -36.89 -25.40 19.87
N SER A 28 -36.82 -26.55 20.56
CA SER A 28 -35.89 -27.63 20.29
C SER A 28 -36.22 -28.30 18.95
N GLY A 29 -35.55 -27.86 17.87
CA GLY A 29 -35.49 -28.58 16.60
C GLY A 29 -34.41 -29.62 16.71
N SER A 30 -34.73 -30.88 16.45
CA SER A 30 -33.80 -32.00 16.32
C SER A 30 -32.88 -31.81 15.14
N HIS A 31 -31.71 -31.25 15.38
CA HIS A 31 -30.66 -31.21 14.37
C HIS A 31 -29.91 -32.54 14.34
N GLY A 32 -29.94 -33.20 13.17
CA GLY A 32 -29.14 -34.37 12.88
C GLY A 32 -27.67 -34.15 13.26
N ALA A 33 -26.97 -35.20 13.67
CA ALA A 33 -25.60 -35.20 14.18
C ALA A 33 -24.61 -34.65 13.18
N GLY A 34 -24.56 -33.33 13.03
CA GLY A 34 -23.56 -32.61 12.25
C GLY A 34 -22.21 -32.66 12.96
N LEU A 35 -21.19 -33.10 12.27
CA LEU A 35 -19.81 -33.09 12.76
C LEU A 35 -19.41 -31.68 13.23
N THR A 36 -19.11 -31.53 14.51
CA THR A 36 -18.59 -30.28 15.03
C THR A 36 -17.20 -29.98 14.45
N ARG A 37 -16.83 -28.70 14.28
CA ARG A 37 -15.50 -28.31 13.82
C ARG A 37 -14.37 -28.99 14.58
N ARG A 38 -14.56 -29.20 15.88
CA ARG A 38 -13.58 -29.86 16.76
C ARG A 38 -13.51 -31.37 16.49
N ALA A 39 -14.61 -32.04 16.17
CA ALA A 39 -14.64 -33.45 15.79
C ALA A 39 -14.01 -33.67 14.41
N PHE A 40 -14.29 -32.74 13.46
CA PHE A 40 -13.65 -32.75 12.14
C PHE A 40 -12.11 -32.64 12.21
N LEU A 41 -11.60 -31.66 12.96
CA LEU A 41 -10.15 -31.45 13.11
C LEU A 41 -9.46 -32.61 13.84
N ARG A 42 -10.12 -33.27 14.80
CA ARG A 42 -9.58 -34.47 15.45
C ARG A 42 -9.59 -35.68 14.51
N GLY A 43 -10.65 -35.84 13.72
CA GLY A 43 -10.77 -36.95 12.77
C GLY A 43 -9.75 -36.85 11.63
N THR A 44 -9.56 -35.66 11.04
CA THR A 44 -8.58 -35.46 9.96
C THR A 44 -7.13 -35.56 10.45
N GLY A 45 -6.82 -35.08 11.66
CA GLY A 45 -5.48 -35.20 12.25
C GLY A 45 -5.07 -36.64 12.52
N MET A 46 -5.98 -37.48 13.02
CA MET A 46 -5.70 -38.91 13.28
C MET A 46 -5.57 -39.72 11.99
N SER A 47 -6.36 -39.45 10.95
CA SER A 47 -6.24 -40.17 9.68
C SER A 47 -4.95 -39.80 8.92
N ALA A 48 -4.51 -38.55 8.97
CA ALA A 48 -3.24 -38.14 8.38
C ALA A 48 -2.02 -38.76 9.08
N ALA A 49 -2.08 -38.89 10.41
CA ALA A 49 -1.01 -39.56 11.19
C ALA A 49 -0.96 -41.08 10.94
N ALA A 50 -2.12 -41.73 10.78
CA ALA A 50 -2.19 -43.16 10.55
C ALA A 50 -1.65 -43.56 9.16
N THR A 51 -1.95 -42.76 8.12
CA THR A 51 -1.42 -43.01 6.77
C THR A 51 0.08 -42.73 6.65
N ALA A 52 0.61 -41.78 7.43
CA ALA A 52 2.06 -41.51 7.49
C ALA A 52 2.86 -42.64 8.17
N LEU A 53 2.21 -43.43 9.08
CA LEU A 53 2.89 -44.47 9.85
C LEU A 53 2.78 -45.87 9.22
N THR A 54 1.87 -46.12 8.28
CA THR A 54 1.59 -47.47 7.75
C THR A 54 1.83 -47.65 6.25
N GLY A 55 2.04 -46.56 5.49
CA GLY A 55 2.36 -46.61 4.07
C GLY A 55 3.86 -46.78 3.83
N PRO A 56 4.30 -47.56 2.82
CA PRO A 56 5.67 -47.49 2.36
C PRO A 56 5.91 -46.04 1.89
N LEU A 57 6.93 -45.40 2.45
CA LEU A 57 7.36 -44.08 1.99
C LEU A 57 7.58 -44.14 0.48
N PRO A 58 6.94 -43.27 -0.32
CA PRO A 58 7.25 -43.21 -1.75
C PRO A 58 8.75 -42.98 -1.91
N ALA A 59 9.39 -43.84 -2.74
CA ALA A 59 10.84 -43.78 -2.99
C ALA A 59 11.34 -42.39 -3.40
N ALA A 60 10.46 -41.50 -3.86
CA ALA A 60 10.75 -40.13 -4.20
C ALA A 60 11.11 -39.23 -2.99
N LEU A 61 10.90 -39.65 -1.73
CA LEU A 61 11.35 -38.92 -0.55
C LEU A 61 12.68 -39.44 0.01
N ALA A 62 13.24 -40.49 -0.57
CA ALA A 62 14.50 -41.08 -0.09
C ALA A 62 15.74 -40.46 -0.76
N GLU A 63 15.57 -39.59 -1.76
CA GLU A 63 16.66 -38.94 -2.48
C GLU A 63 16.63 -37.42 -2.26
N ILE A 64 16.49 -36.95 -1.03
CA ILE A 64 16.99 -35.63 -0.67
C ILE A 64 18.46 -35.86 -0.37
N ASP A 65 19.28 -35.79 -1.42
CA ASP A 65 20.73 -35.83 -1.28
C ASP A 65 21.15 -34.69 -0.33
N ASP A 66 21.69 -35.03 0.82
CA ASP A 66 22.32 -34.11 1.78
C ASP A 66 23.49 -33.31 1.17
N ASP A 67 23.81 -33.54 -0.11
CA ASP A 67 24.91 -32.89 -0.83
C ASP A 67 24.57 -31.49 -1.36
N ASP A 68 23.28 -31.14 -1.50
CA ASP A 68 22.89 -29.80 -1.94
C ASP A 68 23.08 -28.74 -0.83
N SER A 69 23.14 -29.15 0.43
CA SER A 69 23.48 -28.27 1.56
C SER A 69 24.92 -27.77 1.52
N LYS A 70 25.80 -28.47 0.80
CA LYS A 70 27.23 -28.08 0.60
C LYS A 70 27.43 -27.10 -0.55
N LYS A 71 26.43 -26.90 -1.44
CA LYS A 71 26.49 -25.99 -2.58
C LYS A 71 25.91 -24.60 -2.33
N LEU A 72 25.29 -24.37 -1.16
CA LEU A 72 24.88 -23.03 -0.82
C LEU A 72 26.15 -22.16 -0.67
N PRO A 73 26.27 -21.07 -1.44
CA PRO A 73 27.37 -20.14 -1.23
C PRO A 73 27.33 -19.70 0.24
N ALA A 74 28.51 -19.65 0.88
CA ALA A 74 28.61 -19.16 2.24
C ALA A 74 27.77 -17.88 2.35
N PRO A 75 26.91 -17.74 3.39
CA PRO A 75 26.09 -16.54 3.50
C PRO A 75 27.03 -15.35 3.43
N ALA A 76 26.78 -14.46 2.48
CA ALA A 76 27.53 -13.21 2.37
C ALA A 76 27.53 -12.59 3.78
N ALA A 77 28.70 -12.13 4.27
CA ALA A 77 28.84 -11.57 5.59
C ALA A 77 27.69 -10.59 5.83
N GLY A 78 26.70 -10.98 6.62
CA GLY A 78 25.50 -10.21 6.86
C GLY A 78 25.87 -8.89 7.51
N MET A 79 25.22 -7.79 7.13
CA MET A 79 25.33 -6.55 7.88
C MET A 79 24.78 -6.79 9.28
N GLY A 80 25.58 -6.51 10.31
CA GLY A 80 25.17 -6.61 11.71
C GLY A 80 24.05 -5.60 12.05
N PRO A 81 23.49 -5.64 13.27
CA PRO A 81 22.42 -4.73 13.69
C PRO A 81 22.90 -3.28 13.88
N ALA A 82 24.21 -3.04 13.87
CA ALA A 82 24.76 -1.70 14.06
C ALA A 82 24.32 -0.74 12.95
N PRO A 83 24.05 0.54 13.27
CA PRO A 83 23.73 1.55 12.27
C PRO A 83 24.84 1.69 11.23
N VAL A 84 24.45 1.79 9.96
CA VAL A 84 25.35 1.99 8.82
C VAL A 84 25.07 3.34 8.17
N LYS A 85 26.14 3.97 7.68
CA LYS A 85 26.00 5.19 6.88
C LYS A 85 25.38 4.85 5.54
N LEU A 86 24.27 5.51 5.23
CA LEU A 86 23.54 5.38 3.97
C LEU A 86 23.48 6.73 3.26
N GLU A 87 23.86 6.73 1.99
CA GLU A 87 23.67 7.85 1.08
C GLU A 87 22.61 7.45 0.05
N LEU A 88 21.58 8.28 -0.09
CA LEU A 88 20.50 8.15 -1.07
C LEU A 88 20.42 9.39 -1.95
N THR A 89 20.07 9.19 -3.21
CA THR A 89 19.72 10.30 -4.12
C THR A 89 18.20 10.39 -4.15
N VAL A 90 17.64 11.45 -3.52
CA VAL A 90 16.20 11.65 -3.39
C VAL A 90 15.81 12.98 -4.04
N ASN A 91 14.92 12.93 -5.02
CA ASN A 91 14.46 14.09 -5.78
C ASN A 91 15.63 14.93 -6.37
N GLY A 92 16.69 14.24 -6.83
CA GLY A 92 17.87 14.86 -7.37
C GLY A 92 18.91 15.34 -6.34
N ALA A 93 18.59 15.33 -5.05
CA ALA A 93 19.50 15.73 -3.96
C ALA A 93 20.14 14.50 -3.29
N LYS A 94 21.45 14.59 -3.00
CA LYS A 94 22.15 13.58 -2.20
C LYS A 94 21.86 13.83 -0.72
N MET A 95 21.32 12.82 -0.05
CA MET A 95 20.96 12.86 1.37
C MET A 95 21.68 11.73 2.10
N THR A 96 22.23 12.02 3.27
CA THR A 96 23.01 11.04 4.06
C THR A 96 22.38 10.87 5.43
N THR A 97 22.29 9.63 5.89
CA THR A 97 21.78 9.28 7.22
C THR A 97 22.49 8.05 7.79
N ASN A 98 22.35 7.80 9.07
CA ASN A 98 22.79 6.56 9.74
C ASN A 98 21.55 5.77 10.17
N ILE A 99 21.40 4.58 9.66
CA ILE A 99 20.24 3.72 9.92
C ILE A 99 20.64 2.29 10.17
N GLU A 100 19.81 1.56 10.92
CA GLU A 100 19.94 0.11 11.04
C GLU A 100 19.61 -0.56 9.68
N PRO A 101 20.27 -1.68 9.33
CA PRO A 101 20.04 -2.37 8.04
C PRO A 101 18.59 -2.78 7.77
N ARG A 102 17.79 -3.00 8.82
CA ARG A 102 16.37 -3.40 8.72
C ARG A 102 15.40 -2.26 8.42
N VAL A 103 15.87 -1.01 8.41
CA VAL A 103 15.01 0.16 8.19
C VAL A 103 14.47 0.16 6.77
N THR A 104 13.14 0.31 6.66
CA THR A 104 12.47 0.40 5.35
C THR A 104 12.78 1.74 4.67
N LEU A 105 12.66 1.78 3.35
CA LEU A 105 12.82 3.03 2.60
C LEU A 105 11.78 4.08 3.05
N LEU A 106 10.55 3.65 3.37
CA LEU A 106 9.52 4.54 3.90
C LEU A 106 9.95 5.21 5.20
N ASP A 107 10.52 4.41 6.13
CA ASP A 107 11.02 4.94 7.40
C ASP A 107 12.22 5.86 7.20
N ALA A 108 13.16 5.46 6.34
CA ALA A 108 14.34 6.27 6.04
C ALA A 108 13.93 7.64 5.48
N LEU A 109 13.04 7.68 4.51
CA LEU A 109 12.56 8.92 3.90
C LEU A 109 11.85 9.81 4.93
N ARG A 110 10.90 9.27 5.69
CA ARG A 110 10.04 10.06 6.57
C ARG A 110 10.67 10.46 7.90
N ASN A 111 11.40 9.53 8.53
CA ASN A 111 11.85 9.69 9.92
C ASN A 111 13.31 10.16 10.02
N TYR A 112 14.10 9.98 8.97
CA TYR A 112 15.52 10.29 8.97
C TYR A 112 15.91 11.39 7.97
N LEU A 113 15.14 11.54 6.88
CA LEU A 113 15.46 12.47 5.79
C LEU A 113 14.41 13.57 5.60
N ASP A 114 13.34 13.58 6.43
CA ASP A 114 12.24 14.55 6.41
C ASP A 114 11.52 14.68 5.04
N VAL A 115 11.52 13.59 4.26
CA VAL A 115 10.78 13.47 3.00
C VAL A 115 9.43 12.83 3.29
N THR A 116 8.38 13.62 3.43
CA THR A 116 7.09 13.18 3.99
C THR A 116 5.99 12.95 2.97
N GLY A 117 6.23 13.17 1.67
CA GLY A 117 5.26 12.97 0.59
C GLY A 117 4.76 11.53 0.51
N CYS A 118 5.63 10.54 0.61
CA CYS A 118 5.19 9.15 0.74
C CYS A 118 4.54 8.90 2.10
N LYS A 119 3.34 8.28 2.13
CA LYS A 119 2.54 8.15 3.37
C LYS A 119 2.59 6.74 3.94
N ARG A 120 2.66 6.65 5.29
CA ARG A 120 2.53 5.39 6.01
C ARG A 120 1.04 5.16 6.31
N VAL A 121 0.44 4.10 5.73
CA VAL A 121 -0.95 3.70 5.94
C VAL A 121 -1.03 2.24 6.38
N CYS A 122 -0.88 1.27 5.45
CA CYS A 122 -0.97 -0.15 5.78
C CYS A 122 0.35 -0.73 6.30
N ASP A 123 1.48 -0.16 5.88
CA ASP A 123 2.85 -0.57 6.21
C ASP A 123 3.17 -2.04 5.91
N ARG A 124 2.53 -2.60 4.89
CA ARG A 124 2.64 -4.02 4.50
C ARG A 124 2.45 -4.29 3.01
N GLY A 125 2.72 -3.30 2.16
CA GLY A 125 2.68 -3.48 0.71
C GLY A 125 1.29 -3.63 0.07
N THR A 126 0.20 -3.22 0.76
CA THR A 126 -1.17 -3.49 0.28
C THR A 126 -1.85 -2.27 -0.35
N CYS A 127 -1.62 -1.05 0.17
CA CYS A 127 -2.47 0.09 -0.15
C CYS A 127 -1.85 1.11 -1.12
N GLY A 128 -0.57 1.04 -1.41
CA GLY A 128 0.14 1.93 -2.34
C GLY A 128 0.31 3.39 -1.89
N ALA A 129 -0.12 3.80 -0.70
CA ALA A 129 0.04 5.18 -0.22
C ALA A 129 1.52 5.60 -0.05
N CYS A 130 2.41 4.62 0.07
CA CYS A 130 3.85 4.80 0.19
C CYS A 130 4.60 4.69 -1.14
N THR A 131 3.91 4.69 -2.28
CA THR A 131 4.54 4.55 -3.60
C THR A 131 5.55 5.67 -3.85
N VAL A 132 6.76 5.27 -4.25
CA VAL A 132 7.83 6.12 -4.75
C VAL A 132 8.35 5.55 -6.07
N MET A 133 9.05 6.32 -6.87
CA MET A 133 9.77 5.78 -8.02
C MET A 133 11.23 5.49 -7.64
N ILE A 134 11.74 4.32 -8.03
CA ILE A 134 13.17 3.98 -8.00
C ILE A 134 13.61 3.71 -9.43
N ASN A 135 14.52 4.51 -9.94
CA ASN A 135 14.96 4.44 -11.34
C ASN A 135 13.78 4.41 -12.33
N GLY A 136 12.77 5.27 -12.12
CA GLY A 136 11.58 5.37 -12.97
C GLY A 136 10.52 4.27 -12.77
N LYS A 137 10.73 3.30 -11.88
CA LYS A 137 9.76 2.23 -11.60
C LYS A 137 9.02 2.49 -10.29
N PRO A 138 7.68 2.39 -10.24
CA PRO A 138 6.92 2.55 -9.01
C PRO A 138 7.16 1.35 -8.08
N VAL A 139 7.46 1.62 -6.81
CA VAL A 139 7.67 0.60 -5.77
C VAL A 139 7.00 1.04 -4.47
N TYR A 140 6.66 0.08 -3.61
CA TYR A 140 6.14 0.35 -2.28
C TYR A 140 7.30 0.50 -1.29
N SER A 141 7.57 1.72 -0.85
CA SER A 141 8.70 2.00 0.04
C SER A 141 8.60 1.32 1.41
N CYS A 142 7.40 0.92 1.86
CA CYS A 142 7.21 0.20 3.13
C CYS A 142 7.71 -1.26 3.10
N THR A 143 7.90 -1.85 1.92
CA THR A 143 8.40 -3.22 1.74
C THR A 143 9.78 -3.28 1.10
N THR A 144 10.38 -2.14 0.84
CA THR A 144 11.73 -2.00 0.29
C THR A 144 12.69 -1.61 1.42
N LEU A 145 13.82 -2.28 1.55
CA LEU A 145 14.84 -1.85 2.51
C LEU A 145 15.55 -0.59 1.98
N ALA A 146 15.85 0.34 2.89
CA ALA A 146 16.53 1.57 2.49
C ALA A 146 17.91 1.29 1.87
N LEU A 147 18.61 0.26 2.35
CA LEU A 147 19.90 -0.17 1.81
C LEU A 147 19.82 -0.64 0.36
N GLU A 148 18.70 -1.24 -0.07
CA GLU A 148 18.49 -1.68 -1.45
C GLU A 148 18.34 -0.50 -2.42
N ALA A 149 18.00 0.67 -1.92
CA ALA A 149 17.87 1.89 -2.71
C ALA A 149 19.18 2.67 -2.85
N ARG A 150 20.29 2.20 -2.24
CA ARG A 150 21.61 2.82 -2.35
C ARG A 150 22.05 2.92 -3.82
N GLY A 151 22.50 4.10 -4.23
CA GLY A 151 22.98 4.35 -5.60
C GLY A 151 21.88 4.40 -6.66
N LYS A 152 20.61 4.38 -6.27
CA LYS A 152 19.45 4.51 -7.17
C LYS A 152 18.85 5.91 -7.07
N ASP A 153 18.24 6.38 -8.17
CA ASP A 153 17.47 7.63 -8.18
C ASP A 153 16.07 7.38 -7.60
N ILE A 154 15.75 8.09 -6.53
CA ILE A 154 14.47 7.99 -5.84
C ILE A 154 13.69 9.28 -6.11
N LYS A 155 12.47 9.14 -6.64
CA LYS A 155 11.53 10.26 -6.80
C LYS A 155 10.29 10.03 -5.97
N THR A 156 9.91 11.04 -5.21
CA THR A 156 8.69 11.06 -4.40
C THR A 156 7.71 12.09 -4.96
N ALA A 157 6.55 12.26 -4.33
CA ALA A 157 5.54 13.19 -4.80
C ALA A 157 6.05 14.65 -4.84
N GLU A 158 6.99 15.00 -3.98
CA GLU A 158 7.61 16.33 -3.94
C GLU A 158 8.34 16.67 -5.25
N ALA A 159 8.93 15.67 -5.92
CA ALA A 159 9.60 15.89 -7.22
C ALA A 159 8.63 16.32 -8.32
N LEU A 160 7.32 16.09 -8.14
CA LEU A 160 6.29 16.50 -9.09
C LEU A 160 5.85 17.96 -8.93
N ASN A 161 6.48 18.69 -8.01
CA ASN A 161 6.31 20.13 -7.82
C ASN A 161 7.70 20.80 -7.68
N ALA A 162 8.59 20.51 -8.61
CA ALA A 162 9.92 21.10 -8.59
C ALA A 162 9.90 22.52 -9.18
N ASP A 163 10.71 23.41 -8.62
CA ASP A 163 10.91 24.80 -9.10
C ASP A 163 9.60 25.60 -9.26
N GLY A 164 8.59 25.31 -8.44
CA GLY A 164 7.29 25.97 -8.48
C GLY A 164 6.44 25.59 -9.70
N LYS A 165 6.90 24.65 -10.52
CA LYS A 165 6.16 24.15 -11.67
C LYS A 165 5.51 22.80 -11.32
N LEU A 166 4.20 22.82 -11.16
CA LEU A 166 3.42 21.63 -10.87
C LEU A 166 3.36 20.72 -12.11
N ASP A 167 3.71 19.43 -11.93
CA ASP A 167 3.53 18.43 -12.98
C ASP A 167 2.04 18.29 -13.37
N GLN A 168 1.80 17.91 -14.64
CA GLN A 168 0.44 17.79 -15.16
C GLN A 168 -0.42 16.73 -14.44
N VAL A 169 0.18 15.70 -13.82
CA VAL A 169 -0.57 14.68 -13.08
C VAL A 169 -1.17 15.26 -11.79
N PRO A 170 -0.41 15.82 -10.84
CA PRO A 170 -1.02 16.47 -9.69
C PRO A 170 -1.88 17.69 -10.07
N ALA A 171 -1.58 18.41 -11.16
CA ALA A 171 -2.43 19.47 -11.67
C ALA A 171 -3.82 18.97 -12.11
N ALA A 172 -3.88 17.79 -12.76
CA ALA A 172 -5.15 17.16 -13.12
C ALA A 172 -5.93 16.70 -11.89
N PHE A 173 -5.24 16.15 -10.86
CA PHE A 173 -5.89 15.80 -9.59
C PHE A 173 -6.54 17.01 -8.92
N ALA A 174 -5.86 18.15 -8.91
CA ALA A 174 -6.42 19.40 -8.39
C ALA A 174 -7.61 19.90 -9.24
N LYS A 175 -7.49 19.84 -10.56
CA LYS A 175 -8.53 20.32 -11.50
C LYS A 175 -9.85 19.53 -11.40
N PHE A 176 -9.76 18.22 -11.20
CA PHE A 176 -10.91 17.33 -11.14
C PHE A 176 -11.33 16.95 -9.73
N ASP A 177 -10.77 17.62 -8.71
CA ASP A 177 -11.02 17.32 -7.30
C ASP A 177 -10.85 15.83 -6.95
N ALA A 178 -9.81 15.21 -7.53
CA ALA A 178 -9.54 13.78 -7.41
C ALA A 178 -8.92 13.41 -6.05
N GLN A 179 -9.31 14.13 -5.00
CA GLN A 179 -8.88 13.93 -3.62
C GLN A 179 -9.96 14.39 -2.64
N GLN A 180 -9.98 13.79 -1.44
CA GLN A 180 -10.75 14.27 -0.30
C GLN A 180 -9.81 14.49 0.87
N CYS A 181 -9.48 13.44 1.65
CA CYS A 181 -8.52 13.59 2.75
C CYS A 181 -7.07 13.82 2.27
N GLY A 182 -6.75 13.56 1.01
CA GLY A 182 -5.43 13.75 0.41
C GLY A 182 -4.38 12.71 0.80
N PHE A 183 -4.68 11.75 1.68
CA PHE A 183 -3.67 10.86 2.25
C PHE A 183 -3.14 9.83 1.25
N CYS A 184 -3.98 9.32 0.35
CA CYS A 184 -3.58 8.39 -0.71
C CYS A 184 -3.02 9.13 -1.94
N THR A 185 -3.32 10.40 -2.11
CA THR A 185 -3.02 11.19 -3.31
C THR A 185 -1.54 11.15 -3.72
N PRO A 186 -0.55 11.32 -2.81
CA PRO A 186 0.87 11.24 -3.19
C PRO A 186 1.24 9.90 -3.84
N GLY A 187 0.72 8.78 -3.33
CA GLY A 187 0.95 7.46 -3.90
C GLY A 187 0.34 7.30 -5.30
N PHE A 188 -0.89 7.80 -5.49
CA PHE A 188 -1.55 7.77 -6.80
C PHE A 188 -0.84 8.63 -7.84
N VAL A 189 -0.46 9.86 -7.50
CA VAL A 189 0.19 10.76 -8.48
C VAL A 189 1.57 10.23 -8.90
N VAL A 190 2.33 9.64 -7.97
CA VAL A 190 3.61 9.00 -8.29
C VAL A 190 3.42 7.78 -9.17
N ALA A 191 2.47 6.90 -8.83
CA ALA A 191 2.17 5.70 -9.62
C ALA A 191 1.69 6.07 -11.04
N MET A 192 0.80 7.07 -11.15
CA MET A 192 0.28 7.55 -12.41
C MET A 192 1.38 8.20 -13.26
N ARG A 193 2.25 9.03 -12.67
CA ARG A 193 3.38 9.62 -13.38
C ARG A 193 4.31 8.55 -13.92
N ALA A 194 4.65 7.55 -13.10
CA ALA A 194 5.47 6.42 -13.52
C ALA A 194 4.84 5.63 -14.69
N ALA A 195 3.52 5.45 -14.67
CA ALA A 195 2.80 4.77 -15.75
C ALA A 195 2.89 5.56 -17.08
N PHE A 196 2.72 6.88 -17.03
CA PHE A 196 2.89 7.74 -18.22
C PHE A 196 4.36 7.81 -18.68
N ASP A 197 5.34 7.78 -17.79
CA ASP A 197 6.75 7.75 -18.15
C ASP A 197 7.14 6.46 -18.88
N GLN A 198 6.53 5.32 -18.46
CA GLN A 198 6.75 4.02 -19.10
C GLN A 198 5.99 3.89 -20.42
N ASN A 199 4.80 4.41 -20.51
CA ASN A 199 3.98 4.40 -21.74
C ASN A 199 3.29 5.75 -21.95
N PRO A 200 3.95 6.69 -22.65
CA PRO A 200 3.37 8.00 -22.96
C PRO A 200 2.06 7.93 -23.78
N LYS A 201 1.80 6.80 -24.44
CA LYS A 201 0.59 6.57 -25.23
C LYS A 201 -0.41 5.64 -24.55
N ALA A 202 -0.32 5.49 -23.21
CA ALA A 202 -1.22 4.65 -22.45
C ALA A 202 -2.68 5.07 -22.62
N SER A 203 -3.56 4.10 -22.83
CA SER A 203 -5.00 4.34 -22.78
C SER A 203 -5.47 4.58 -21.34
N PRO A 204 -6.67 5.18 -21.13
CA PRO A 204 -7.21 5.30 -19.77
C PRO A 204 -7.26 3.96 -19.02
N ALA A 205 -7.63 2.87 -19.71
CA ALA A 205 -7.69 1.54 -19.12
C ALA A 205 -6.30 1.02 -18.68
N ASP A 206 -5.24 1.32 -19.44
CA ASP A 206 -3.86 0.96 -19.06
C ASP A 206 -3.43 1.69 -17.79
N ILE A 207 -3.77 2.98 -17.67
CA ILE A 207 -3.46 3.76 -16.48
C ILE A 207 -4.26 3.25 -15.27
N GLU A 208 -5.57 2.99 -15.41
CA GLU A 208 -6.38 2.41 -14.34
C GLU A 208 -5.80 1.07 -13.85
N LYS A 209 -5.37 0.22 -14.78
CA LYS A 209 -4.70 -1.05 -14.46
C LYS A 209 -3.40 -0.83 -13.70
N ALA A 210 -2.58 0.14 -14.11
CA ALA A 210 -1.33 0.47 -13.43
C ALA A 210 -1.56 0.99 -11.99
N LEU A 211 -2.71 1.62 -11.73
CA LEU A 211 -3.10 2.14 -10.43
C LEU A 211 -3.79 1.09 -9.53
N GLY A 212 -4.03 -0.13 -10.01
CA GLY A 212 -4.75 -1.18 -9.29
C GLY A 212 -4.16 -1.57 -7.92
N GLY A 213 -2.90 -1.23 -7.67
CA GLY A 213 -2.22 -1.41 -6.38
C GLY A 213 -2.40 -0.25 -5.38
N ASN A 214 -3.07 0.84 -5.78
CA ASN A 214 -3.31 2.02 -4.95
C ASN A 214 -4.77 2.08 -4.48
N ILE A 215 -4.99 2.31 -3.19
CA ILE A 215 -6.32 2.28 -2.57
C ILE A 215 -6.67 3.64 -1.99
N CYS A 216 -7.85 4.16 -2.34
CA CYS A 216 -8.45 5.34 -1.74
C CYS A 216 -9.61 4.95 -0.82
N ARG A 217 -9.52 5.23 0.49
CA ARG A 217 -10.59 4.94 1.45
C ARG A 217 -11.79 5.89 1.30
N CYS A 218 -11.56 7.11 0.82
CA CYS A 218 -12.61 8.12 0.58
C CYS A 218 -13.43 7.82 -0.70
N GLY A 219 -12.90 7.00 -1.62
CA GLY A 219 -13.62 6.58 -2.82
C GLY A 219 -13.58 7.57 -3.99
N THR A 220 -12.54 8.41 -4.11
CA THR A 220 -12.41 9.42 -5.18
C THR A 220 -12.04 8.83 -6.54
N TYR A 221 -12.42 7.59 -6.82
CA TYR A 221 -12.04 6.90 -8.06
C TYR A 221 -12.67 7.50 -9.32
N GLU A 222 -13.90 8.02 -9.21
CA GLU A 222 -14.58 8.63 -10.36
C GLU A 222 -13.86 9.90 -10.80
N GLN A 223 -13.50 10.78 -9.86
CA GLN A 223 -12.73 11.99 -10.12
C GLN A 223 -11.34 11.66 -10.70
N MET A 224 -10.71 10.57 -10.21
CA MET A 224 -9.46 10.08 -10.77
C MET A 224 -9.60 9.63 -12.22
N ARG A 225 -10.72 8.97 -12.60
CA ARG A 225 -11.01 8.61 -14.00
C ARG A 225 -11.14 9.83 -14.88
N HIS A 226 -11.79 10.90 -14.43
CA HIS A 226 -11.85 12.18 -15.15
C HIS A 226 -10.46 12.78 -15.34
N ALA A 227 -9.60 12.76 -14.30
CA ALA A 227 -8.22 13.21 -14.39
C ALA A 227 -7.42 12.38 -15.43
N ILE A 228 -7.54 11.04 -15.38
CA ILE A 228 -6.90 10.12 -16.32
C ILE A 228 -7.35 10.40 -17.75
N ALA A 229 -8.65 10.51 -18.00
CA ALA A 229 -9.20 10.77 -19.32
C ALA A 229 -8.69 12.11 -19.90
N SER A 230 -8.63 13.15 -19.07
CA SER A 230 -8.08 14.45 -19.46
C SER A 230 -6.59 14.37 -19.82
N LEU A 231 -5.80 13.66 -19.02
CA LEU A 231 -4.35 13.49 -19.26
C LEU A 231 -4.10 12.70 -20.55
N CYS A 232 -4.80 11.60 -20.75
CA CYS A 232 -4.69 10.80 -21.98
C CYS A 232 -5.11 11.63 -23.22
N GLY A 233 -6.18 12.43 -23.13
CA GLY A 233 -6.61 13.32 -24.21
C GLY A 233 -5.59 14.40 -24.56
N ASN A 234 -4.91 14.98 -23.57
CA ASN A 234 -3.88 16.01 -23.76
C ASN A 234 -2.58 15.45 -24.34
N ILE A 235 -2.18 14.25 -23.89
CA ILE A 235 -0.93 13.61 -24.32
C ILE A 235 -1.04 13.09 -25.75
N HIS A 236 -2.22 12.63 -26.18
CA HIS A 236 -2.45 12.11 -27.54
C HIS A 236 -2.75 13.20 -28.57
N GLY A 237 -2.68 14.48 -28.20
CA GLY A 237 -2.77 15.65 -29.07
C GLY A 237 -3.89 15.61 -30.09
N GLY A 238 -5.06 16.18 -29.81
CA GLY A 238 -5.95 16.68 -30.83
C GLY A 238 -7.13 15.82 -31.27
N ALA A 239 -7.79 15.09 -30.37
CA ALA A 239 -9.17 14.68 -30.63
C ALA A 239 -10.12 15.71 -29.99
N LYS A 240 -10.81 16.46 -30.86
CA LYS A 240 -11.80 17.48 -30.52
C LYS A 240 -12.72 17.03 -29.40
N GLY A 241 -12.82 17.88 -28.37
CA GLY A 241 -13.69 17.68 -27.22
C GLY A 241 -15.09 17.24 -27.62
N ARG A 242 -15.49 16.08 -27.16
CA ARG A 242 -16.89 15.68 -27.11
C ARG A 242 -17.44 16.29 -25.83
N ALA A 243 -18.02 17.48 -25.98
CA ALA A 243 -18.83 18.07 -24.94
C ALA A 243 -19.95 17.09 -24.60
N THR A 244 -19.92 16.51 -23.40
CA THR A 244 -21.11 15.87 -22.84
C THR A 244 -22.11 16.96 -22.58
N LYS A 245 -23.17 17.00 -23.40
CA LYS A 245 -24.37 17.79 -23.11
C LYS A 245 -24.95 17.24 -21.80
N GLU A 246 -24.96 18.09 -20.80
CA GLU A 246 -25.82 17.93 -19.63
C GLU A 246 -27.28 17.90 -20.08
N ALA A 247 -28.00 16.87 -19.67
CA ALA A 247 -29.46 16.80 -19.70
C ALA A 247 -29.98 16.87 -18.26
#